data_b770b42f525ee1d6fe22318a2b9a4cda
#
_entry.id   b770b42f525ee1d6fe22318a2b9a4cda
#
_cell.length_a   1.000
_cell.length_b   1.000
_cell.length_c   1.000
_cell.angle_alpha   90.00
_cell.angle_beta   90.00
_cell.angle_gamma   90.00
#
_symmetry.space_group_name_H-M   'P 1'
#
loop_
_entity.id
_entity.type
_entity.pdbx_description
1 polymer ?
#
loop_
_entity_poly.entity_id
_entity_poly.type
_entity_poly.pdbx_seq_one_letter_code
_entity_poly.pdbx_strand_id
1 'polypeptide(L)'
;MQKLSNLLPEGFHDSLPPHAEAGSRLERDVLDTLASHGYARVSPPLVEYEDVLTGRMTGSAKSDLMRFVDPISQRTLALRPDVTMQIGRIAATSLSEAARPLRLSYSGQVLKLRSGQLRPERSRLQIGAELIGTDSVAAASEIVSVAIEALSRAGLTGITVDFTMPDLVDVLSAGPLPLSAAQAAEVRSELDMKDAGGLTDLGAVGYLPLIEATGPFDDAMAKMRSFDSDNLLASRLDGIAAIAANIKDKANLTLDPTERHGFEYQNWFGFTLFAEGFVGAMGRGGSYEIPTADGDMENAVGFSLYPGPLIDAGFSAKPKDVLFLPLGHDEEAASSLRAEGWRTVAALSDSDDAKTLGCTHHLDGEKPVAI
;
A
#
# COMPACT_ATOMS: atom_id res chain seq x y z
N MET A 1 10.68 30.41 -30.44
CA MET A 1 10.20 30.09 -29.11
C MET A 1 10.04 28.58 -29.03
N GLN A 2 10.92 27.93 -28.26
CA GLN A 2 10.81 26.48 -28.00
C GLN A 2 9.53 26.28 -27.17
N LYS A 3 8.59 25.46 -27.66
CA LYS A 3 7.41 25.07 -26.85
C LYS A 3 7.93 24.48 -25.53
N LEU A 4 7.53 25.05 -24.40
CA LEU A 4 7.74 24.52 -23.05
C LEU A 4 6.92 23.21 -22.94
N SER A 5 7.33 22.16 -23.66
CA SER A 5 6.70 20.85 -23.56
C SER A 5 7.47 20.02 -22.55
N ASN A 6 6.77 19.53 -21.53
CA ASN A 6 7.23 18.59 -20.51
C ASN A 6 8.52 19.00 -19.79
N LEU A 7 8.39 19.90 -18.83
CA LEU A 7 9.48 20.31 -17.92
C LEU A 7 9.67 19.38 -16.72
N LEU A 8 8.83 18.35 -16.59
CA LEU A 8 8.93 17.40 -15.47
C LEU A 8 9.95 16.31 -15.78
N PRO A 9 10.75 15.86 -14.80
CA PRO A 9 11.61 14.71 -14.95
C PRO A 9 10.81 13.44 -15.27
N GLU A 10 11.44 12.49 -15.96
CA GLU A 10 10.83 11.20 -16.27
C GLU A 10 10.30 10.49 -15.01
N GLY A 11 9.08 9.96 -15.09
CA GLY A 11 8.39 9.29 -14.00
C GLY A 11 7.73 10.22 -12.97
N PHE A 12 7.69 11.54 -13.26
CA PHE A 12 6.92 12.52 -12.50
C PHE A 12 5.86 13.16 -13.38
N HIS A 13 4.68 13.35 -12.83
CA HIS A 13 3.56 14.00 -13.52
C HIS A 13 2.71 14.82 -12.54
N ASP A 14 2.01 15.80 -13.08
CA ASP A 14 1.00 16.55 -12.34
C ASP A 14 -0.28 15.72 -12.25
N SER A 15 -0.86 15.64 -11.06
CA SER A 15 -2.21 15.13 -10.89
C SER A 15 -3.20 16.27 -11.05
N LEU A 16 -3.97 16.25 -12.12
CA LEU A 16 -4.93 17.30 -12.46
C LEU A 16 -6.37 16.85 -12.14
N PRO A 17 -7.36 17.77 -12.10
CA PRO A 17 -8.75 17.39 -12.01
C PRO A 17 -9.19 16.49 -13.20
N PRO A 18 -9.97 15.44 -12.98
CA PRO A 18 -10.62 15.06 -11.71
C PRO A 18 -9.77 14.13 -10.82
N HIS A 19 -8.60 13.67 -11.27
CA HIS A 19 -7.77 12.65 -10.60
C HIS A 19 -7.23 13.11 -9.25
N ALA A 20 -6.75 14.36 -9.15
CA ALA A 20 -6.26 14.93 -7.88
C ALA A 20 -7.33 14.92 -6.79
N GLU A 21 -8.57 15.21 -7.18
CA GLU A 21 -9.70 15.21 -6.27
C GLU A 21 -10.13 13.80 -5.86
N ALA A 22 -10.11 12.87 -6.82
CA ALA A 22 -10.36 11.45 -6.58
C ALA A 22 -9.34 10.88 -5.59
N GLY A 23 -8.05 11.19 -5.78
CA GLY A 23 -6.98 10.77 -4.88
C GLY A 23 -7.17 11.28 -3.45
N SER A 24 -7.51 12.57 -3.30
CA SER A 24 -7.76 13.17 -1.98
C SER A 24 -8.99 12.58 -1.27
N ARG A 25 -9.99 12.13 -2.02
CA ARG A 25 -11.16 11.48 -1.44
C ARG A 25 -10.83 10.07 -1.00
N LEU A 26 -10.19 9.30 -1.85
CA LEU A 26 -9.78 7.94 -1.58
C LEU A 26 -8.83 7.90 -0.36
N GLU A 27 -7.89 8.84 -0.26
CA GLU A 27 -7.02 8.97 0.91
C GLU A 27 -7.85 9.18 2.19
N ARG A 28 -8.85 10.06 2.18
CA ARG A 28 -9.72 10.29 3.35
C ARG A 28 -10.53 9.05 3.70
N ASP A 29 -11.17 8.40 2.72
CA ASP A 29 -12.00 7.22 2.96
C ASP A 29 -11.20 6.08 3.62
N VAL A 30 -9.96 5.86 3.16
CA VAL A 30 -9.05 4.88 3.77
C VAL A 30 -8.67 5.30 5.19
N LEU A 31 -8.22 6.54 5.39
CA LEU A 31 -7.77 7.02 6.70
C LEU A 31 -8.90 7.07 7.74
N ASP A 32 -10.11 7.43 7.34
CA ASP A 32 -11.29 7.41 8.20
C ASP A 32 -11.65 5.98 8.62
N THR A 33 -11.48 5.02 7.70
CA THR A 33 -11.62 3.60 8.02
C THR A 33 -10.60 3.18 9.07
N LEU A 34 -9.32 3.50 8.88
CA LEU A 34 -8.26 3.18 9.84
C LEU A 34 -8.53 3.83 11.21
N ALA A 35 -8.95 5.09 11.22
CA ALA A 35 -9.28 5.80 12.46
C ALA A 35 -10.45 5.12 13.19
N SER A 36 -11.46 4.61 12.47
CA SER A 36 -12.60 3.89 13.07
C SER A 36 -12.20 2.57 13.75
N HIS A 37 -11.06 1.99 13.35
CA HIS A 37 -10.45 0.82 13.98
C HIS A 37 -9.40 1.19 15.06
N GLY A 38 -9.31 2.46 15.45
CA GLY A 38 -8.42 2.93 16.51
C GLY A 38 -6.97 3.13 16.10
N TYR A 39 -6.67 3.19 14.81
CA TYR A 39 -5.31 3.51 14.33
C TYR A 39 -5.06 5.01 14.40
N ALA A 40 -4.14 5.41 15.27
CA ALA A 40 -3.74 6.80 15.44
C ALA A 40 -2.87 7.25 14.27
N ARG A 41 -3.19 8.42 13.71
CA ARG A 41 -2.43 8.97 12.59
C ARG A 41 -1.08 9.51 13.01
N VAL A 42 -0.04 9.13 12.26
CA VAL A 42 1.31 9.72 12.33
C VAL A 42 1.71 10.27 10.97
N SER A 43 2.53 11.31 10.96
CA SER A 43 2.99 11.97 9.74
C SER A 43 4.51 12.19 9.80
N PRO A 44 5.30 11.21 9.39
CA PRO A 44 6.76 11.36 9.33
C PRO A 44 7.17 12.31 8.19
N PRO A 45 8.35 12.97 8.30
CA PRO A 45 8.85 13.87 7.27
C PRO A 45 9.19 13.10 5.99
N LEU A 46 9.12 13.79 4.83
CA LEU A 46 9.49 13.22 3.54
C LEU A 46 10.98 12.88 3.44
N VAL A 47 11.80 13.60 4.19
CA VAL A 47 13.27 13.54 4.14
C VAL A 47 13.80 13.18 5.51
N GLU A 48 14.74 12.24 5.56
CA GLU A 48 15.51 11.88 6.76
C GLU A 48 17.00 11.73 6.41
N TYR A 49 17.85 11.60 7.42
CA TYR A 49 19.23 11.23 7.20
C TYR A 49 19.32 9.85 6.56
N GLU A 50 20.21 9.70 5.57
CA GLU A 50 20.35 8.45 4.81
C GLU A 50 20.64 7.25 5.72
N ASP A 51 21.54 7.42 6.69
CA ASP A 51 21.93 6.37 7.64
C ASP A 51 20.74 5.88 8.48
N VAL A 52 19.82 6.76 8.85
CA VAL A 52 18.59 6.42 9.60
C VAL A 52 17.64 5.61 8.74
N LEU A 53 17.40 6.02 7.49
CA LEU A 53 16.54 5.28 6.56
C LEU A 53 17.16 3.93 6.18
N THR A 54 18.44 3.90 5.84
CA THR A 54 19.12 2.69 5.36
C THR A 54 19.46 1.68 6.45
N GLY A 55 19.60 2.14 7.70
CA GLY A 55 19.88 1.25 8.83
C GLY A 55 18.84 0.15 9.04
N ARG A 56 17.63 0.33 8.49
CA ARG A 56 16.49 -0.60 8.58
C ARG A 56 16.12 -1.23 7.23
N MET A 57 16.91 -0.97 6.18
CA MET A 57 16.67 -1.49 4.83
C MET A 57 17.62 -2.65 4.53
N THR A 58 17.14 -3.63 3.78
CA THR A 58 17.95 -4.76 3.31
C THR A 58 18.30 -4.62 1.83
N GLY A 59 19.44 -5.17 1.42
CA GLY A 59 19.80 -5.46 0.04
C GLY A 59 19.69 -4.29 -0.96
N SER A 60 19.03 -4.55 -2.07
CA SER A 60 18.88 -3.65 -3.23
C SER A 60 18.12 -2.36 -2.93
N ALA A 61 17.26 -2.35 -1.93
CA ALA A 61 16.49 -1.17 -1.55
C ALA A 61 17.38 0.02 -1.15
N LYS A 62 18.57 -0.23 -0.60
CA LYS A 62 19.55 0.82 -0.28
C LYS A 62 20.09 1.56 -1.50
N SER A 63 20.18 0.91 -2.65
CA SER A 63 20.71 1.51 -3.88
C SER A 63 19.67 2.39 -4.62
N ASP A 64 18.38 2.23 -4.29
CA ASP A 64 17.27 2.88 -5.01
C ASP A 64 16.74 4.15 -4.32
N LEU A 65 17.58 4.80 -3.49
CA LEU A 65 17.23 6.04 -2.78
C LEU A 65 17.61 7.28 -3.58
N MET A 66 16.72 8.26 -3.60
CA MET A 66 17.05 9.63 -4.00
C MET A 66 17.75 10.35 -2.85
N ARG A 67 18.97 10.80 -3.09
CA ARG A 67 19.86 11.41 -2.10
C ARG A 67 20.28 12.81 -2.50
N PHE A 68 20.56 13.63 -1.48
CA PHE A 68 21.22 14.92 -1.66
C PHE A 68 21.98 15.30 -0.39
N VAL A 69 22.97 16.18 -0.52
CA VAL A 69 23.72 16.70 0.63
C VAL A 69 22.98 17.92 1.19
N ASP A 70 22.68 17.90 2.48
CA ASP A 70 22.13 19.05 3.19
C ASP A 70 23.19 20.16 3.26
N PRO A 71 22.95 21.34 2.69
CA PRO A 71 23.94 22.42 2.70
C PRO A 71 24.22 22.97 4.10
N ILE A 72 23.32 22.72 5.06
CA ILE A 72 23.47 23.22 6.45
C ILE A 72 24.29 22.24 7.29
N SER A 73 23.86 21.00 7.37
CA SER A 73 24.52 19.98 8.21
C SER A 73 25.67 19.25 7.52
N GLN A 74 25.84 19.42 6.21
CA GLN A 74 26.79 18.69 5.36
C GLN A 74 26.63 17.16 5.41
N ARG A 75 25.48 16.66 5.89
CA ARG A 75 25.14 15.26 5.93
C ARG A 75 24.31 14.86 4.71
N THR A 76 24.39 13.60 4.33
CA THR A 76 23.52 13.04 3.26
C THR A 76 22.12 12.83 3.81
N LEU A 77 21.15 13.41 3.11
CA LEU A 77 19.72 13.20 3.30
C LEU A 77 19.19 12.32 2.18
N ALA A 78 18.12 11.59 2.46
CA ALA A 78 17.41 10.80 1.47
C ALA A 78 15.91 11.03 1.55
N LEU A 79 15.26 10.97 0.38
CA LEU A 79 13.81 10.95 0.27
C LEU A 79 13.32 9.53 0.56
N ARG A 80 12.27 9.41 1.37
CA ARG A 80 11.73 8.11 1.78
C ARG A 80 11.21 7.30 0.58
N PRO A 81 11.66 6.05 0.42
CA PRO A 81 11.13 5.12 -0.57
C PRO A 81 9.90 4.35 -0.05
N ASP A 82 9.71 4.33 1.28
CA ASP A 82 8.67 3.66 2.03
C ASP A 82 8.41 4.34 3.37
N VAL A 83 7.15 4.40 3.82
CA VAL A 83 6.77 5.03 5.09
C VAL A 83 6.89 4.05 6.25
N THR A 84 6.69 2.75 6.04
CA THR A 84 6.71 1.71 7.09
C THR A 84 7.98 1.78 7.95
N MET A 85 9.14 1.99 7.32
CA MET A 85 10.42 2.14 8.01
C MET A 85 10.45 3.30 9.00
N GLN A 86 9.80 4.43 8.62
CA GLN A 86 9.68 5.60 9.49
C GLN A 86 8.73 5.35 10.65
N ILE A 87 7.66 4.57 10.42
CA ILE A 87 6.73 4.17 11.49
C ILE A 87 7.46 3.32 12.53
N GLY A 88 8.28 2.35 12.09
CA GLY A 88 9.14 1.57 12.99
C GLY A 88 10.10 2.44 13.80
N ARG A 89 10.71 3.47 13.17
CA ARG A 89 11.55 4.43 13.90
C ARG A 89 10.75 5.21 14.95
N ILE A 90 9.56 5.72 14.59
CA ILE A 90 8.69 6.46 15.51
C ILE A 90 8.31 5.59 16.71
N ALA A 91 7.95 4.32 16.49
CA ALA A 91 7.63 3.37 17.54
C ALA A 91 8.83 3.15 18.48
N ALA A 92 10.02 2.97 17.92
CA ALA A 92 11.25 2.73 18.67
C ALA A 92 11.83 3.99 19.37
N THR A 93 11.38 5.20 19.02
CA THR A 93 11.92 6.45 19.57
C THR A 93 10.83 7.28 20.26
N SER A 94 10.05 8.03 19.50
CA SER A 94 9.06 8.98 20.04
C SER A 94 7.92 8.29 20.81
N LEU A 95 7.65 7.01 20.52
CA LEU A 95 6.60 6.21 21.16
C LEU A 95 7.18 4.97 21.89
N SER A 96 8.47 4.98 22.26
CA SER A 96 9.10 3.87 22.98
C SER A 96 8.38 3.52 24.28
N GLU A 97 7.93 4.52 25.03
CA GLU A 97 7.25 4.37 26.31
C GLU A 97 5.72 4.15 26.19
N ALA A 98 5.19 4.20 24.97
CA ALA A 98 3.76 4.01 24.78
C ALA A 98 3.36 2.54 24.94
N ALA A 99 2.16 2.30 25.46
CA ALA A 99 1.63 0.95 25.67
C ALA A 99 1.54 0.17 24.35
N ARG A 100 1.87 -1.12 24.41
CA ARG A 100 1.77 -2.07 23.28
C ARG A 100 0.46 -2.87 23.37
N PRO A 101 -0.13 -3.28 22.21
CA PRO A 101 0.32 -2.97 20.87
C PRO A 101 -0.05 -1.55 20.40
N LEU A 102 0.84 -0.90 19.64
CA LEU A 102 0.55 0.36 18.97
C LEU A 102 -0.25 0.13 17.69
N ARG A 103 -1.28 0.94 17.47
CA ARG A 103 -2.00 1.02 16.19
C ARG A 103 -1.72 2.37 15.55
N LEU A 104 -0.94 2.37 14.48
CA LEU A 104 -0.52 3.59 13.78
C LEU A 104 -0.98 3.54 12.33
N SER A 105 -1.45 4.67 11.82
CA SER A 105 -1.80 4.84 10.41
C SER A 105 -1.03 6.00 9.78
N TYR A 106 -0.84 5.94 8.48
CA TYR A 106 -0.11 6.97 7.75
C TYR A 106 -0.63 7.14 6.33
N SER A 107 -0.32 8.30 5.76
CA SER A 107 -0.41 8.55 4.33
C SER A 107 0.70 9.52 3.93
N GLY A 108 1.29 9.29 2.77
CA GLY A 108 2.30 10.19 2.25
C GLY A 108 2.92 9.73 0.93
N GLN A 109 3.53 10.69 0.24
CA GLN A 109 4.29 10.39 -0.98
C GLN A 109 5.56 9.63 -0.65
N VAL A 110 5.85 8.62 -1.46
CA VAL A 110 7.12 7.90 -1.48
C VAL A 110 7.79 8.05 -2.84
N LEU A 111 9.11 8.05 -2.86
CA LEU A 111 9.87 8.28 -4.08
C LEU A 111 10.88 7.17 -4.33
N LYS A 112 10.90 6.67 -5.58
CA LYS A 112 11.88 5.69 -6.04
C LYS A 112 12.84 6.32 -7.05
N LEU A 113 14.10 5.94 -6.98
CA LEU A 113 15.11 6.41 -7.95
C LEU A 113 14.79 5.87 -9.35
N ARG A 114 14.36 4.62 -9.42
CA ARG A 114 14.01 3.92 -10.67
C ARG A 114 12.55 3.49 -10.65
N SER A 115 11.93 3.55 -11.82
CA SER A 115 10.59 2.99 -12.05
C SER A 115 10.68 1.63 -12.72
N GLY A 116 9.69 0.76 -12.48
CA GLY A 116 9.53 -0.48 -13.23
C GLY A 116 8.80 -0.25 -14.55
N GLN A 117 8.94 -1.18 -15.52
CA GLN A 117 8.25 -1.09 -16.81
C GLN A 117 6.72 -1.07 -16.68
N LEU A 118 6.17 -1.80 -15.72
CA LEU A 118 4.72 -1.86 -15.47
C LEU A 118 4.18 -0.66 -14.68
N ARG A 119 5.05 0.08 -13.98
CA ARG A 119 4.71 1.26 -13.18
C ARG A 119 5.82 2.30 -13.32
N PRO A 120 5.69 3.18 -14.31
CA PRO A 120 6.73 4.17 -14.61
C PRO A 120 6.80 5.31 -13.58
N GLU A 121 5.81 5.45 -12.68
CA GLU A 121 5.78 6.52 -11.70
C GLU A 121 6.87 6.31 -10.64
N ARG A 122 7.64 7.36 -10.43
CA ARG A 122 8.68 7.43 -9.39
C ARG A 122 8.17 8.04 -8.09
N SER A 123 7.08 8.80 -8.14
CA SER A 123 6.36 9.35 -6.97
C SER A 123 5.02 8.65 -6.83
N ARG A 124 4.75 8.08 -5.65
CA ARG A 124 3.52 7.33 -5.37
C ARG A 124 2.94 7.70 -4.03
N LEU A 125 1.62 7.77 -3.95
CA LEU A 125 0.92 7.84 -2.66
C LEU A 125 0.94 6.45 -2.02
N GLN A 126 1.39 6.38 -0.76
CA GLN A 126 1.34 5.21 0.10
C GLN A 126 0.45 5.52 1.30
N ILE A 127 -0.55 4.68 1.55
CA ILE A 127 -1.43 4.77 2.71
C ILE A 127 -1.36 3.43 3.42
N GLY A 128 -1.22 3.41 4.75
CA GLY A 128 -1.09 2.15 5.45
C GLY A 128 -1.37 2.22 6.93
N ALA A 129 -1.30 1.06 7.55
CA ALA A 129 -1.46 0.88 8.99
C ALA A 129 -0.49 -0.18 9.49
N GLU A 130 0.04 0.08 10.69
CA GLU A 130 0.97 -0.82 11.39
C GLU A 130 0.47 -1.08 12.80
N LEU A 131 0.48 -2.34 13.19
CA LEU A 131 0.22 -2.83 14.53
C LEU A 131 1.53 -3.35 15.09
N ILE A 132 2.10 -2.66 16.08
CA ILE A 132 3.46 -2.88 16.57
C ILE A 132 3.41 -3.40 18.02
N GLY A 133 4.22 -4.40 18.31
CA GLY A 133 4.27 -5.09 19.60
C GLY A 133 3.61 -6.47 19.58
N THR A 134 3.12 -6.93 18.43
CA THR A 134 2.58 -8.28 18.24
C THR A 134 2.47 -8.64 16.77
N ASP A 135 2.63 -9.91 16.44
CA ASP A 135 2.34 -10.51 15.13
C ASP A 135 1.46 -11.75 15.25
N SER A 136 0.69 -11.82 16.35
CA SER A 136 -0.24 -12.93 16.59
C SER A 136 -1.24 -13.12 15.45
N VAL A 137 -1.80 -14.31 15.31
CA VAL A 137 -2.85 -14.62 14.31
C VAL A 137 -4.03 -13.64 14.43
N ALA A 138 -4.38 -13.20 15.64
CA ALA A 138 -5.43 -12.20 15.84
C ALA A 138 -5.04 -10.83 15.27
N ALA A 139 -3.79 -10.39 15.47
CA ALA A 139 -3.26 -9.15 14.92
C ALA A 139 -3.19 -9.20 13.38
N ALA A 140 -2.71 -10.30 12.81
CA ALA A 140 -2.69 -10.53 11.39
C ALA A 140 -4.11 -10.53 10.78
N SER A 141 -5.08 -11.20 11.43
CA SER A 141 -6.50 -11.16 11.04
C SER A 141 -7.08 -9.76 11.06
N GLU A 142 -6.78 -8.96 12.09
CA GLU A 142 -7.20 -7.55 12.17
C GLU A 142 -6.67 -6.75 10.98
N ILE A 143 -5.37 -6.82 10.73
CA ILE A 143 -4.69 -6.09 9.65
C ILE A 143 -5.29 -6.42 8.27
N VAL A 144 -5.47 -7.70 7.95
CA VAL A 144 -6.07 -8.10 6.67
C VAL A 144 -7.52 -7.64 6.56
N SER A 145 -8.32 -7.79 7.62
CA SER A 145 -9.73 -7.37 7.64
C SER A 145 -9.88 -5.87 7.45
N VAL A 146 -9.04 -5.07 8.12
CA VAL A 146 -9.04 -3.60 8.01
C VAL A 146 -8.62 -3.16 6.62
N ALA A 147 -7.63 -3.82 6.02
CA ALA A 147 -7.19 -3.54 4.66
C ALA A 147 -8.31 -3.80 3.61
N ILE A 148 -9.02 -4.93 3.75
CA ILE A 148 -10.18 -5.24 2.89
C ILE A 148 -11.28 -4.21 3.10
N GLU A 149 -11.61 -3.85 4.34
CA GLU A 149 -12.65 -2.86 4.64
C GLU A 149 -12.30 -1.48 4.06
N ALA A 150 -11.05 -1.06 4.18
CA ALA A 150 -10.58 0.21 3.63
C ALA A 150 -10.75 0.27 2.11
N LEU A 151 -10.39 -0.80 1.39
CA LEU A 151 -10.61 -0.90 -0.06
C LEU A 151 -12.09 -0.95 -0.42
N SER A 152 -12.91 -1.70 0.34
CA SER A 152 -14.36 -1.81 0.11
C SER A 152 -15.06 -0.48 0.33
N ARG A 153 -14.72 0.28 1.37
CA ARG A 153 -15.27 1.62 1.64
C ARG A 153 -14.83 2.64 0.60
N ALA A 154 -13.63 2.49 0.07
CA ALA A 154 -13.18 3.25 -1.10
C ALA A 154 -13.99 2.90 -2.37
N GLY A 155 -14.82 1.86 -2.34
CA GLY A 155 -15.76 1.47 -3.40
C GLY A 155 -15.27 0.32 -4.28
N LEU A 156 -14.17 -0.36 -3.94
CA LEU A 156 -13.70 -1.51 -4.70
C LEU A 156 -14.53 -2.76 -4.41
N THR A 157 -14.66 -3.58 -5.44
CA THR A 157 -15.35 -4.88 -5.40
C THR A 157 -14.43 -5.99 -5.93
N GLY A 158 -14.80 -7.24 -5.73
CA GLY A 158 -14.03 -8.38 -6.21
C GLY A 158 -12.61 -8.40 -5.65
N ILE A 159 -12.45 -8.03 -4.38
CA ILE A 159 -11.12 -8.03 -3.71
C ILE A 159 -10.64 -9.47 -3.61
N THR A 160 -9.38 -9.69 -3.97
CA THR A 160 -8.67 -10.95 -3.77
C THR A 160 -7.51 -10.73 -2.80
N VAL A 161 -7.40 -11.61 -1.81
CA VAL A 161 -6.26 -11.69 -0.90
C VAL A 161 -5.44 -12.91 -1.30
N ASP A 162 -4.22 -12.67 -1.74
CA ASP A 162 -3.25 -13.70 -2.06
C ASP A 162 -2.26 -13.82 -0.91
N PHE A 163 -2.29 -14.93 -0.20
CA PHE A 163 -1.41 -15.20 0.93
C PHE A 163 -0.05 -15.70 0.48
N THR A 164 0.98 -15.42 1.28
CA THR A 164 2.34 -15.93 1.05
C THR A 164 3.03 -16.26 2.38
N MET A 165 4.12 -17.03 2.29
CA MET A 165 4.97 -17.45 3.41
C MET A 165 6.42 -16.98 3.14
N PRO A 166 6.76 -15.70 3.40
CA PRO A 166 8.04 -15.12 2.95
C PRO A 166 9.30 -15.80 3.49
N ASP A 167 9.23 -16.40 4.68
CA ASP A 167 10.35 -17.13 5.32
C ASP A 167 10.39 -18.62 4.97
N LEU A 168 9.53 -19.09 4.06
CA LEU A 168 9.38 -20.52 3.76
C LEU A 168 10.68 -21.20 3.37
N VAL A 169 11.47 -20.60 2.47
CA VAL A 169 12.75 -21.16 2.04
C VAL A 169 13.76 -21.19 3.19
N ASP A 170 13.73 -20.19 4.09
CA ASP A 170 14.61 -20.16 5.26
C ASP A 170 14.29 -21.30 6.22
N VAL A 171 13.02 -21.53 6.49
CA VAL A 171 12.56 -22.63 7.36
C VAL A 171 12.91 -24.01 6.76
N LEU A 172 12.64 -24.20 5.47
CA LEU A 172 12.92 -25.48 4.80
C LEU A 172 14.42 -25.74 4.66
N SER A 173 15.21 -24.70 4.39
CA SER A 173 16.67 -24.85 4.25
C SER A 173 17.40 -25.07 5.58
N ALA A 174 16.82 -24.60 6.68
CA ALA A 174 17.30 -24.90 8.02
C ALA A 174 16.89 -26.29 8.52
N GLY A 175 16.01 -26.99 7.80
CA GLY A 175 15.40 -28.27 8.18
C GLY A 175 15.54 -29.34 7.10
N PRO A 176 14.41 -29.83 6.52
CA PRO A 176 14.38 -31.02 5.68
C PRO A 176 15.02 -30.84 4.29
N LEU A 177 15.16 -29.63 3.78
CA LEU A 177 15.71 -29.32 2.47
C LEU A 177 16.92 -28.39 2.56
N PRO A 178 18.06 -28.85 3.12
CA PRO A 178 19.17 -28.00 3.47
C PRO A 178 19.83 -27.34 2.25
N LEU A 179 20.06 -26.02 2.36
CA LEU A 179 20.73 -25.19 1.35
C LEU A 179 21.78 -24.30 2.03
N SER A 180 22.87 -24.02 1.33
CA SER A 180 23.73 -22.90 1.71
C SER A 180 23.02 -21.56 1.48
N ALA A 181 23.48 -20.49 2.11
CA ALA A 181 22.90 -19.15 1.93
C ALA A 181 22.88 -18.69 0.46
N ALA A 182 23.92 -19.03 -0.31
CA ALA A 182 23.98 -18.71 -1.75
C ALA A 182 22.91 -19.49 -2.53
N GLN A 183 22.82 -20.80 -2.31
CA GLN A 183 21.79 -21.64 -2.96
C GLN A 183 20.38 -21.20 -2.56
N ALA A 184 20.14 -20.85 -1.30
CA ALA A 184 18.83 -20.36 -0.86
C ALA A 184 18.42 -19.07 -1.60
N ALA A 185 19.36 -18.16 -1.91
CA ALA A 185 19.06 -16.98 -2.70
C ALA A 185 18.70 -17.31 -4.15
N GLU A 186 19.41 -18.27 -4.79
CA GLU A 186 19.11 -18.74 -6.13
C GLU A 186 17.76 -19.47 -6.17
N VAL A 187 17.50 -20.40 -5.23
CA VAL A 187 16.22 -21.11 -5.12
C VAL A 187 15.06 -20.14 -4.93
N ARG A 188 15.20 -19.08 -4.12
CA ARG A 188 14.16 -18.05 -4.00
C ARG A 188 13.88 -17.36 -5.33
N SER A 189 14.92 -17.04 -6.11
CA SER A 189 14.76 -16.43 -7.42
C SER A 189 14.00 -17.33 -8.39
N GLU A 190 14.33 -18.62 -8.43
CA GLU A 190 13.64 -19.56 -9.31
C GLU A 190 12.17 -19.80 -8.87
N LEU A 191 11.93 -19.85 -7.56
CA LEU A 191 10.57 -19.95 -7.02
C LEU A 191 9.72 -18.71 -7.35
N ASP A 192 10.29 -17.51 -7.23
CA ASP A 192 9.61 -16.26 -7.61
C ASP A 192 9.23 -16.26 -9.11
N MET A 193 10.13 -16.76 -9.96
CA MET A 193 9.89 -16.88 -11.40
C MET A 193 9.03 -18.10 -11.78
N LYS A 194 8.72 -18.98 -10.82
CA LYS A 194 8.05 -20.28 -11.05
C LYS A 194 8.80 -21.16 -12.05
N ASP A 195 10.14 -21.08 -12.04
CA ASP A 195 11.01 -21.82 -12.95
C ASP A 195 11.37 -23.20 -12.38
N ALA A 196 10.59 -24.21 -12.77
CA ALA A 196 10.85 -25.61 -12.41
C ALA A 196 12.15 -26.15 -13.02
N GLY A 197 12.55 -25.64 -14.20
CA GLY A 197 13.80 -26.00 -14.87
C GLY A 197 15.00 -25.48 -14.07
N GLY A 198 14.99 -24.21 -13.71
CA GLY A 198 16.02 -23.58 -12.87
C GLY A 198 16.20 -24.29 -11.53
N LEU A 199 15.11 -24.67 -10.85
CA LEU A 199 15.20 -25.46 -9.61
C LEU A 199 15.84 -26.83 -9.83
N THR A 200 15.58 -27.47 -10.97
CA THR A 200 16.18 -28.78 -11.31
C THR A 200 17.67 -28.62 -11.58
N ASP A 201 18.08 -27.61 -12.32
CA ASP A 201 19.46 -27.32 -12.65
C ASP A 201 20.30 -26.97 -11.39
N LEU A 202 19.69 -26.34 -10.40
CA LEU A 202 20.27 -26.08 -9.07
C LEU A 202 20.32 -27.33 -8.18
N GLY A 203 19.74 -28.47 -8.60
CA GLY A 203 19.61 -29.67 -7.78
C GLY A 203 18.59 -29.53 -6.64
N ALA A 204 17.75 -28.50 -6.66
CA ALA A 204 16.76 -28.17 -5.64
C ALA A 204 15.37 -28.77 -5.91
N VAL A 205 15.32 -29.99 -6.45
CA VAL A 205 14.06 -30.70 -6.83
C VAL A 205 13.07 -30.85 -5.68
N GLY A 206 13.53 -30.87 -4.44
CA GLY A 206 12.67 -30.91 -3.24
C GLY A 206 11.77 -29.68 -3.09
N TYR A 207 12.09 -28.57 -3.75
CA TYR A 207 11.31 -27.34 -3.73
C TYR A 207 10.25 -27.23 -4.85
N LEU A 208 10.28 -28.14 -5.86
CA LEU A 208 9.31 -28.14 -6.96
C LEU A 208 7.84 -28.20 -6.52
N PRO A 209 7.45 -28.98 -5.49
CA PRO A 209 6.06 -29.03 -5.05
C PRO A 209 5.50 -27.67 -4.59
N LEU A 210 6.36 -26.73 -4.20
CA LEU A 210 5.94 -25.38 -3.78
C LEU A 210 5.38 -24.55 -4.95
N ILE A 211 5.90 -24.74 -6.17
CA ILE A 211 5.36 -24.10 -7.38
C ILE A 211 3.94 -24.63 -7.65
N GLU A 212 3.73 -25.93 -7.48
CA GLU A 212 2.43 -26.56 -7.70
C GLU A 212 1.39 -26.18 -6.62
N ALA A 213 1.86 -25.75 -5.44
CA ALA A 213 1.02 -25.32 -4.31
C ALA A 213 0.52 -23.88 -4.45
N THR A 214 0.50 -23.34 -5.67
CA THR A 214 -0.05 -22.00 -5.97
C THR A 214 -1.47 -22.12 -6.54
N GLY A 215 -2.38 -21.20 -6.16
CA GLY A 215 -3.72 -21.11 -6.72
C GLY A 215 -4.84 -20.86 -5.71
N PRO A 216 -6.07 -21.37 -5.97
CA PRO A 216 -7.20 -21.23 -5.04
C PRO A 216 -6.83 -21.73 -3.64
N PHE A 217 -7.23 -20.98 -2.62
CA PHE A 217 -6.73 -21.15 -1.25
C PHE A 217 -6.85 -22.58 -0.71
N ASP A 218 -8.03 -23.20 -0.82
CA ASP A 218 -8.26 -24.52 -0.24
C ASP A 218 -7.41 -25.61 -0.93
N ASP A 219 -7.27 -25.55 -2.24
CA ASP A 219 -6.45 -26.49 -3.03
C ASP A 219 -4.96 -26.31 -2.71
N ALA A 220 -4.49 -25.07 -2.67
CA ALA A 220 -3.10 -24.74 -2.35
C ALA A 220 -2.75 -25.16 -0.91
N MET A 221 -3.62 -24.89 0.05
CA MET A 221 -3.46 -25.31 1.44
C MET A 221 -3.42 -26.85 1.58
N ALA A 222 -4.24 -27.59 0.85
CA ALA A 222 -4.21 -29.05 0.85
C ALA A 222 -2.87 -29.59 0.34
N LYS A 223 -2.32 -28.99 -0.74
CA LYS A 223 -1.00 -29.34 -1.27
C LYS A 223 0.12 -29.00 -0.28
N MET A 224 0.07 -27.83 0.34
CA MET A 224 1.06 -27.44 1.37
C MET A 224 1.04 -28.38 2.58
N ARG A 225 -0.13 -28.76 3.06
CA ARG A 225 -0.25 -29.74 4.15
C ARG A 225 0.26 -31.14 3.75
N SER A 226 0.04 -31.56 2.51
CA SER A 226 0.59 -32.82 1.99
C SER A 226 2.12 -32.77 1.85
N PHE A 227 2.67 -31.62 1.49
CA PHE A 227 4.11 -31.39 1.41
C PHE A 227 4.78 -31.43 2.79
N ASP A 228 4.14 -30.84 3.81
CA ASP A 228 4.64 -30.72 5.19
C ASP A 228 4.40 -32.00 6.02
N SER A 229 4.92 -33.13 5.56
CA SER A 229 4.75 -34.42 6.23
C SER A 229 5.24 -34.46 7.67
N ASP A 230 6.23 -33.66 8.00
CA ASP A 230 6.85 -33.58 9.34
C ASP A 230 6.23 -32.52 10.25
N ASN A 231 5.18 -31.84 9.80
CA ASN A 231 4.48 -30.75 10.49
C ASN A 231 5.38 -29.55 10.88
N LEU A 232 6.45 -29.31 10.13
CA LEU A 232 7.37 -28.18 10.34
C LEU A 232 6.68 -26.85 10.11
N LEU A 233 5.75 -26.79 9.15
CA LEU A 233 5.00 -25.62 8.74
C LEU A 233 3.61 -25.53 9.39
N ALA A 234 3.21 -26.52 10.22
CA ALA A 234 1.86 -26.65 10.75
C ALA A 234 1.36 -25.36 11.40
N SER A 235 2.16 -24.72 12.28
CA SER A 235 1.77 -23.48 12.95
C SER A 235 1.50 -22.33 11.97
N ARG A 236 2.31 -22.21 10.91
CA ARG A 236 2.12 -21.19 9.86
C ARG A 236 0.86 -21.46 9.04
N LEU A 237 0.68 -22.69 8.60
CA LEU A 237 -0.49 -23.13 7.83
C LEU A 237 -1.78 -22.96 8.61
N ASP A 238 -1.77 -23.30 9.91
CA ASP A 238 -2.92 -23.11 10.81
C ASP A 238 -3.20 -21.62 11.04
N GLY A 239 -2.16 -20.81 11.21
CA GLY A 239 -2.30 -19.37 11.34
C GLY A 239 -2.93 -18.73 10.10
N ILE A 240 -2.41 -19.05 8.90
CA ILE A 240 -2.97 -18.55 7.63
C ILE A 240 -4.41 -19.05 7.43
N ALA A 241 -4.70 -20.32 7.74
CA ALA A 241 -6.07 -20.86 7.67
C ALA A 241 -7.04 -20.15 8.61
N ALA A 242 -6.61 -19.80 9.81
CA ALA A 242 -7.42 -19.04 10.76
C ALA A 242 -7.69 -17.60 10.27
N ILE A 243 -6.69 -16.93 9.67
CA ILE A 243 -6.88 -15.61 9.05
C ILE A 243 -7.89 -15.72 7.91
N ALA A 244 -7.69 -16.67 6.99
CA ALA A 244 -8.55 -16.92 5.84
C ALA A 244 -10.02 -17.17 6.25
N ALA A 245 -10.25 -17.96 7.30
CA ALA A 245 -11.58 -18.24 7.82
C ALA A 245 -12.35 -16.98 8.26
N ASN A 246 -11.64 -15.94 8.76
CA ASN A 246 -12.23 -14.68 9.20
C ASN A 246 -12.63 -13.74 8.06
N ILE A 247 -12.11 -13.96 6.85
CA ILE A 247 -12.29 -13.04 5.71
C ILE A 247 -12.92 -13.71 4.47
N LYS A 248 -13.18 -15.01 4.49
CA LYS A 248 -13.68 -15.80 3.33
C LYS A 248 -14.96 -15.26 2.71
N ASP A 249 -15.80 -14.60 3.50
CA ASP A 249 -17.06 -14.00 3.03
C ASP A 249 -16.88 -12.56 2.51
N LYS A 250 -15.66 -12.01 2.62
CA LYS A 250 -15.34 -10.61 2.29
C LYS A 250 -14.44 -10.48 1.07
N ALA A 251 -13.69 -11.52 0.71
CA ALA A 251 -12.73 -11.51 -0.37
C ALA A 251 -12.54 -12.89 -0.99
N ASN A 252 -12.11 -12.93 -2.24
CA ASN A 252 -11.59 -14.16 -2.85
C ASN A 252 -10.23 -14.47 -2.24
N LEU A 253 -9.92 -15.75 -2.05
CA LEU A 253 -8.69 -16.17 -1.39
C LEU A 253 -7.85 -17.04 -2.31
N THR A 254 -6.56 -16.71 -2.38
CA THR A 254 -5.53 -17.51 -3.04
C THR A 254 -4.33 -17.67 -2.12
N LEU A 255 -3.46 -18.60 -2.43
CA LEU A 255 -2.19 -18.82 -1.77
C LEU A 255 -1.10 -19.00 -2.83
N ASP A 256 -0.06 -18.21 -2.74
CA ASP A 256 1.22 -18.44 -3.39
C ASP A 256 2.31 -18.50 -2.33
N PRO A 257 2.69 -19.67 -1.84
CA PRO A 257 3.57 -19.79 -0.69
C PRO A 257 4.98 -19.25 -0.95
N THR A 258 5.35 -19.03 -2.21
CA THR A 258 6.69 -18.63 -2.63
C THR A 258 6.78 -17.17 -3.11
N GLU A 259 5.66 -16.47 -3.26
CA GLU A 259 5.66 -15.06 -3.67
C GLU A 259 6.34 -14.20 -2.60
N ARG A 260 7.32 -13.41 -3.01
CA ARG A 260 8.11 -12.59 -2.09
C ARG A 260 8.31 -11.14 -2.54
N HIS A 261 7.71 -10.76 -3.65
CA HIS A 261 7.94 -9.48 -4.31
C HIS A 261 7.76 -8.27 -3.39
N GLY A 262 8.89 -7.63 -3.04
CA GLY A 262 8.92 -6.27 -2.50
C GLY A 262 8.87 -6.15 -0.98
N PHE A 263 8.84 -7.28 -0.23
CA PHE A 263 8.91 -7.28 1.23
C PHE A 263 9.85 -8.36 1.73
N GLU A 264 11.14 -8.21 1.40
CA GLU A 264 12.21 -9.14 1.80
C GLU A 264 12.42 -9.23 3.32
N TYR A 265 11.75 -8.36 4.10
CA TYR A 265 11.81 -8.29 5.55
C TYR A 265 10.61 -8.93 6.26
N GLN A 266 9.65 -9.50 5.52
CA GLN A 266 8.50 -10.19 6.13
C GLN A 266 8.90 -11.56 6.67
N ASN A 267 8.19 -11.96 7.75
CA ASN A 267 8.43 -13.20 8.46
C ASN A 267 7.46 -14.32 8.02
N TRP A 268 6.70 -14.88 8.97
CA TRP A 268 5.93 -16.11 8.76
C TRP A 268 4.71 -15.96 7.84
N PHE A 269 4.26 -14.73 7.58
CA PHE A 269 3.02 -14.43 6.88
C PHE A 269 3.15 -13.14 6.06
N GLY A 270 2.64 -13.19 4.86
CA GLY A 270 2.48 -12.05 3.98
C GLY A 270 1.19 -12.15 3.17
N PHE A 271 0.76 -11.04 2.59
CA PHE A 271 -0.39 -11.02 1.68
C PHE A 271 -0.29 -9.89 0.65
N THR A 272 -0.87 -10.13 -0.50
CA THR A 272 -1.06 -9.14 -1.56
C THR A 272 -2.54 -8.95 -1.83
N LEU A 273 -2.96 -7.70 -2.03
CA LEU A 273 -4.34 -7.32 -2.33
C LEU A 273 -4.47 -6.99 -3.81
N PHE A 274 -5.47 -7.61 -4.44
CA PHE A 274 -5.88 -7.30 -5.81
C PHE A 274 -7.35 -6.89 -5.81
N ALA A 275 -7.79 -6.22 -6.87
CA ALA A 275 -9.20 -5.85 -7.05
C ALA A 275 -9.60 -6.10 -8.52
N GLU A 276 -10.85 -6.50 -8.72
CA GLU A 276 -11.39 -6.73 -10.05
C GLU A 276 -11.38 -5.45 -10.89
N GLY A 277 -11.00 -5.57 -12.17
CA GLY A 277 -10.90 -4.45 -13.10
C GLY A 277 -9.60 -3.65 -13.04
N PHE A 278 -8.67 -3.99 -12.14
CA PHE A 278 -7.38 -3.32 -12.03
C PHE A 278 -6.21 -4.28 -12.22
N VAL A 279 -5.15 -3.78 -12.88
CA VAL A 279 -3.94 -4.56 -13.12
C VAL A 279 -2.92 -4.34 -12.01
N GLY A 280 -2.43 -5.44 -11.43
CA GLY A 280 -1.40 -5.46 -10.40
C GLY A 280 -1.93 -5.25 -8.98
N ALA A 281 -1.04 -5.30 -8.03
CA ALA A 281 -1.36 -5.22 -6.60
C ALA A 281 -1.85 -3.82 -6.21
N MET A 282 -2.96 -3.76 -5.46
CA MET A 282 -3.48 -2.54 -4.83
C MET A 282 -2.78 -2.26 -3.51
N GLY A 283 -2.28 -3.29 -2.87
CA GLY A 283 -1.57 -3.19 -1.60
C GLY A 283 -0.90 -4.49 -1.22
N ARG A 284 -0.10 -4.43 -0.16
CA ARG A 284 0.63 -5.57 0.41
C ARG A 284 0.76 -5.38 1.90
N GLY A 285 0.90 -6.49 2.61
CA GLY A 285 1.12 -6.50 4.04
C GLY A 285 1.69 -7.81 4.53
N GLY A 286 1.96 -7.89 5.82
CA GLY A 286 2.48 -9.08 6.47
C GLY A 286 3.13 -8.80 7.80
N SER A 287 3.69 -9.84 8.42
CA SER A 287 4.44 -9.77 9.67
C SER A 287 5.91 -9.43 9.40
N TYR A 288 6.51 -8.65 10.30
CA TYR A 288 7.91 -8.26 10.24
C TYR A 288 8.42 -7.87 11.64
N GLU A 289 9.69 -7.57 11.75
CA GLU A 289 10.32 -7.12 12.99
C GLU A 289 10.94 -5.74 12.83
N ILE A 290 10.88 -4.96 13.89
CA ILE A 290 11.54 -3.66 13.97
C ILE A 290 12.55 -3.64 15.11
N PRO A 291 13.73 -3.02 14.94
CA PRO A 291 14.66 -2.85 16.05
C PRO A 291 14.13 -1.80 17.03
N THR A 292 14.15 -2.11 18.32
CA THR A 292 13.86 -1.18 19.42
C THR A 292 15.04 -0.24 19.67
N ALA A 293 14.89 0.72 20.59
CA ALA A 293 15.97 1.61 20.99
C ALA A 293 17.13 0.86 21.71
N ASP A 294 16.81 -0.21 22.40
CA ASP A 294 17.76 -1.02 23.16
C ASP A 294 18.47 -2.09 22.30
N GLY A 295 18.08 -2.21 21.02
CA GLY A 295 18.67 -3.15 20.06
C GLY A 295 17.98 -4.51 20.00
N ASP A 296 16.94 -4.73 20.80
CA ASP A 296 16.07 -5.90 20.69
C ASP A 296 15.17 -5.79 19.45
N MET A 297 14.54 -6.89 19.06
CA MET A 297 13.56 -6.90 17.96
C MET A 297 12.13 -6.95 18.53
N GLU A 298 11.25 -6.12 17.98
CA GLU A 298 9.83 -6.06 18.31
C GLU A 298 8.99 -6.50 17.11
N ASN A 299 8.07 -7.44 17.31
CA ASN A 299 7.19 -7.94 16.27
C ASN A 299 6.18 -6.88 15.83
N ALA A 300 5.87 -6.88 14.55
CA ALA A 300 4.89 -6.00 13.95
C ALA A 300 4.14 -6.70 12.82
N VAL A 301 2.94 -6.22 12.52
CA VAL A 301 2.18 -6.60 11.35
C VAL A 301 1.50 -5.37 10.76
N GLY A 302 1.52 -5.23 9.43
CA GLY A 302 0.97 -4.04 8.81
C GLY A 302 0.66 -4.23 7.34
N PHE A 303 0.15 -3.17 6.72
CA PHE A 303 -0.07 -3.14 5.29
C PHE A 303 0.13 -1.75 4.70
N SER A 304 0.44 -1.73 3.40
CA SER A 304 0.52 -0.54 2.57
C SER A 304 -0.40 -0.67 1.36
N LEU A 305 -1.19 0.36 1.08
CA LEU A 305 -1.97 0.51 -0.13
C LEU A 305 -1.30 1.53 -1.06
N TYR A 306 -1.37 1.27 -2.36
CA TYR A 306 -0.84 2.13 -3.42
C TYR A 306 -1.97 2.49 -4.39
N PRO A 307 -2.75 3.54 -4.10
CA PRO A 307 -3.98 3.85 -4.82
C PRO A 307 -3.78 4.47 -6.22
N GLY A 308 -2.54 4.65 -6.68
CA GLY A 308 -2.24 5.23 -7.99
C GLY A 308 -3.09 4.68 -9.14
N PRO A 309 -3.15 3.36 -9.36
CA PRO A 309 -3.97 2.78 -10.42
C PRO A 309 -5.46 3.12 -10.33
N LEU A 310 -5.99 3.28 -9.12
CA LEU A 310 -7.39 3.67 -8.89
C LEU A 310 -7.62 5.13 -9.26
N ILE A 311 -6.68 5.98 -8.88
CA ILE A 311 -6.71 7.42 -9.17
C ILE A 311 -6.63 7.64 -10.69
N ASP A 312 -5.70 6.97 -11.37
CA ASP A 312 -5.48 7.09 -12.81
C ASP A 312 -6.68 6.57 -13.63
N ALA A 313 -7.38 5.56 -13.13
CA ALA A 313 -8.64 5.08 -13.71
C ALA A 313 -9.84 6.03 -13.43
N GLY A 314 -9.63 7.14 -12.73
CA GLY A 314 -10.70 8.06 -12.35
C GLY A 314 -11.66 7.49 -11.31
N PHE A 315 -11.25 6.45 -10.59
CA PHE A 315 -12.04 5.83 -9.55
C PHE A 315 -12.34 6.85 -8.43
N SER A 316 -13.59 6.89 -7.95
CA SER A 316 -14.08 7.93 -7.03
C SER A 316 -14.18 9.36 -7.62
N ALA A 317 -13.88 9.58 -8.89
CA ALA A 317 -14.12 10.84 -9.56
C ALA A 317 -15.62 10.99 -9.86
N LYS A 318 -16.44 11.25 -8.86
CA LYS A 318 -17.86 11.57 -9.09
C LYS A 318 -17.95 12.98 -9.67
N PRO A 319 -18.60 13.16 -10.84
CA PRO A 319 -18.98 14.49 -11.28
C PRO A 319 -19.80 15.14 -10.15
N LYS A 320 -19.39 16.29 -9.69
CA LYS A 320 -20.22 17.08 -8.76
C LYS A 320 -20.94 18.12 -9.57
N ASP A 321 -22.18 18.36 -9.21
CA ASP A 321 -22.93 19.48 -9.74
C ASP A 321 -22.24 20.78 -9.37
N VAL A 322 -22.06 21.65 -10.35
CA VAL A 322 -21.43 22.95 -10.22
C VAL A 322 -22.46 24.02 -10.52
N LEU A 323 -22.72 24.87 -9.54
CA LEU A 323 -23.69 25.92 -9.61
C LEU A 323 -23.04 27.24 -10.01
N PHE A 324 -23.49 27.84 -11.07
CA PHE A 324 -23.11 29.18 -11.48
C PHE A 324 -23.82 30.24 -10.60
N LEU A 325 -23.04 31.16 -10.07
CA LEU A 325 -23.54 32.34 -9.35
C LEU A 325 -23.31 33.60 -10.21
N PRO A 326 -24.36 34.34 -10.57
CA PRO A 326 -24.21 35.55 -11.39
C PRO A 326 -23.42 36.64 -10.65
N LEU A 327 -22.94 37.64 -11.39
CA LEU A 327 -22.26 38.79 -10.80
C LEU A 327 -23.22 39.51 -9.85
N GLY A 328 -22.76 39.84 -8.63
CA GLY A 328 -23.60 40.48 -7.61
C GLY A 328 -24.58 39.56 -6.90
N HIS A 329 -24.37 38.24 -6.96
CA HIS A 329 -25.18 37.26 -6.21
C HIS A 329 -25.13 37.55 -4.70
N ASP A 330 -26.13 37.05 -3.99
CA ASP A 330 -26.19 37.12 -2.53
C ASP A 330 -25.20 36.14 -1.92
N GLU A 331 -24.21 36.65 -1.20
CA GLU A 331 -23.15 35.85 -0.55
C GLU A 331 -23.67 34.97 0.59
N GLU A 332 -24.72 35.38 1.31
CA GLU A 332 -25.32 34.59 2.40
C GLU A 332 -26.07 33.39 1.83
N ALA A 333 -26.85 33.61 0.76
CA ALA A 333 -27.49 32.53 0.01
C ALA A 333 -26.47 31.58 -0.62
N ALA A 334 -25.40 32.09 -1.22
CA ALA A 334 -24.33 31.29 -1.78
C ALA A 334 -23.61 30.46 -0.72
N SER A 335 -23.39 31.01 0.48
CA SER A 335 -22.80 30.29 1.61
C SER A 335 -23.70 29.13 2.08
N SER A 336 -25.01 29.37 2.14
CA SER A 336 -25.99 28.33 2.49
C SER A 336 -25.98 27.18 1.49
N LEU A 337 -25.96 27.47 0.20
CA LEU A 337 -25.87 26.45 -0.86
C LEU A 337 -24.54 25.65 -0.78
N ARG A 338 -23.42 26.30 -0.46
CA ARG A 338 -22.16 25.58 -0.21
C ARG A 338 -22.24 24.66 1.00
N ALA A 339 -22.94 25.07 2.07
CA ALA A 339 -23.17 24.24 3.26
C ALA A 339 -24.07 23.03 2.94
N GLU A 340 -24.98 23.14 1.98
CA GLU A 340 -25.79 22.04 1.45
C GLU A 340 -25.01 21.11 0.52
N GLY A 341 -23.74 21.42 0.20
CA GLY A 341 -22.84 20.59 -0.59
C GLY A 341 -22.67 20.98 -2.05
N TRP A 342 -23.25 22.10 -2.48
CA TRP A 342 -23.04 22.63 -3.82
C TRP A 342 -21.60 23.12 -4.00
N ARG A 343 -21.04 22.87 -5.18
CA ARG A 343 -19.87 23.60 -5.65
C ARG A 343 -20.34 24.84 -6.39
N THR A 344 -19.84 25.98 -6.05
CA THR A 344 -20.24 27.24 -6.68
C THR A 344 -19.10 27.86 -7.46
N VAL A 345 -19.39 28.41 -8.62
CA VAL A 345 -18.50 29.21 -9.45
C VAL A 345 -19.17 30.58 -9.67
N ALA A 346 -18.56 31.62 -9.11
CA ALA A 346 -19.07 32.95 -9.26
C ALA A 346 -18.55 33.61 -10.55
N ALA A 347 -19.41 34.37 -11.22
CA ALA A 347 -19.00 35.24 -12.32
C ALA A 347 -18.02 36.30 -11.83
N LEU A 348 -16.98 36.56 -12.61
CA LEU A 348 -15.99 37.60 -12.37
C LEU A 348 -16.25 38.85 -13.25
N SER A 349 -17.09 38.70 -14.28
CA SER A 349 -17.51 39.74 -15.19
C SER A 349 -18.92 39.51 -15.70
N ASP A 350 -19.55 40.57 -16.24
CA ASP A 350 -20.87 40.49 -16.89
C ASP A 350 -20.91 39.59 -18.13
N SER A 351 -19.75 39.27 -18.71
CA SER A 351 -19.66 38.39 -19.90
C SER A 351 -19.52 36.90 -19.54
N ASP A 352 -19.40 36.56 -18.25
CA ASP A 352 -19.28 35.18 -17.83
C ASP A 352 -20.62 34.48 -17.83
N ASP A 353 -20.67 33.26 -18.37
CA ASP A 353 -21.85 32.43 -18.41
C ASP A 353 -21.56 31.02 -17.85
N ALA A 354 -22.61 30.40 -17.36
CA ALA A 354 -22.53 29.11 -16.69
C ALA A 354 -21.93 28.00 -17.55
N LYS A 355 -22.25 27.97 -18.85
CA LYS A 355 -21.81 26.94 -19.77
C LYS A 355 -20.32 27.06 -20.10
N THR A 356 -19.84 28.28 -20.34
CA THR A 356 -18.44 28.58 -20.62
C THR A 356 -17.56 28.27 -19.42
N LEU A 357 -18.08 28.49 -18.18
CA LEU A 357 -17.39 28.15 -16.93
C LEU A 357 -17.55 26.69 -16.52
N GLY A 358 -18.16 25.84 -17.36
CA GLY A 358 -18.30 24.42 -17.10
C GLY A 358 -19.25 24.06 -15.94
N CYS A 359 -20.19 24.95 -15.63
CA CYS A 359 -21.22 24.70 -14.62
C CYS A 359 -22.30 23.77 -15.15
N THR A 360 -22.92 22.99 -14.27
CA THR A 360 -24.03 22.08 -14.58
C THR A 360 -25.38 22.68 -14.23
N HIS A 361 -25.39 23.71 -13.38
CA HIS A 361 -26.58 24.38 -12.86
C HIS A 361 -26.37 25.89 -12.83
N HIS A 362 -27.49 26.62 -12.88
CA HIS A 362 -27.55 28.06 -12.62
C HIS A 362 -28.66 28.37 -11.59
N LEU A 363 -28.63 29.57 -11.02
CA LEU A 363 -29.69 30.04 -10.12
C LEU A 363 -30.88 30.57 -10.94
N ASP A 364 -32.08 30.04 -10.65
CA ASP A 364 -33.37 30.68 -11.01
C ASP A 364 -34.02 31.16 -9.70
N GLY A 365 -33.87 32.46 -9.44
CA GLY A 365 -34.12 33.01 -8.10
C GLY A 365 -33.09 32.46 -7.08
N GLU A 366 -33.59 31.76 -6.08
CA GLU A 366 -32.73 31.12 -5.04
C GLU A 366 -32.50 29.60 -5.28
N LYS A 367 -33.04 29.04 -6.39
CA LYS A 367 -33.00 27.59 -6.62
C LYS A 367 -32.03 27.21 -7.71
N PRO A 368 -31.20 26.16 -7.47
CA PRO A 368 -30.40 25.55 -8.52
C PRO A 368 -31.25 24.86 -9.58
N VAL A 369 -31.03 25.18 -10.84
CA VAL A 369 -31.69 24.59 -12.01
C VAL A 369 -30.62 24.07 -12.98
N ALA A 370 -30.77 22.84 -13.49
CA ALA A 370 -29.85 22.25 -14.45
C ALA A 370 -29.87 23.04 -15.79
N ILE A 371 -28.67 23.11 -16.42
CA ILE A 371 -28.46 23.83 -17.70
C ILE A 371 -28.69 22.90 -18.87
#